data_d9512c209fcd619b27d0bbfa7a4baee3
#
_entry.id   d9512c209fcd619b27d0bbfa7a4baee3
#
_cell.length_a   1.000
_cell.length_b   1.000
_cell.length_c   1.000
_cell.angle_alpha   90.00
_cell.angle_beta   90.00
_cell.angle_gamma   90.00
#
_symmetry.space_group_name_H-M   'P 1'
#
loop_
_entity.id
_entity.type
_entity.pdbx_description
1 polymer ?
#
loop_
_entity_poly.entity_id
_entity_poly.type
_entity_poly.pdbx_seq_one_letter_code
_entity_poly.pdbx_strand_id
1 'polypeptide(L)'
;MNSTNFRFINVLILIVFCVLGITGLYGLVWPHPSAFFEIHRIAGWALIVLIPWKGAIVLRSLSRGVHKRVSRNLMLLVSILLTLATVVILILALLWTWQIGPYYVWIGSYAYSGIGWHWGIALGLAPVFIIHVWQRWPRPKKTDFSGRRQALKLMGFGAAAIVTWGAAETLSKSIESTGAQRRFTGSREDGSFAGNAHPVTTAPDQGKIRLDPETWTLQVTGAVNTPLVLRYAEVLARSTSELTATLDCTGGWYTVQTWRGIPLTELLARAQLRPEAIGVILRGTAEYTAPFTLNQAEEILVATHVTGEVLNHSHGFPLRAVVPSRRGWHWVKWMTEIEVI
;
A
#
# COMPACT_ATOMS: atom_id res chain seq x y z
N MET A 1 -3.98 11.56 -37.31
CA MET A 1 -2.80 11.36 -36.44
C MET A 1 -1.94 10.26 -37.07
N ASN A 2 -0.66 10.52 -37.31
CA ASN A 2 0.27 9.58 -37.98
C ASN A 2 0.61 8.37 -37.07
N SER A 3 1.02 7.24 -37.67
CA SER A 3 1.39 6.01 -36.94
C SER A 3 2.47 6.22 -35.86
N THR A 4 3.40 7.14 -36.12
CA THR A 4 4.47 7.53 -35.19
C THR A 4 3.92 8.19 -33.90
N ASN A 5 2.87 8.99 -33.98
CA ASN A 5 2.26 9.61 -32.81
C ASN A 5 1.53 8.58 -31.93
N PHE A 6 0.88 7.57 -32.51
CA PHE A 6 0.26 6.49 -31.74
C PHE A 6 1.27 5.64 -31.01
N ARG A 7 2.41 5.35 -31.65
CA ARG A 7 3.50 4.63 -31.01
C ARG A 7 4.06 5.39 -29.81
N PHE A 8 4.36 6.69 -29.99
CA PHE A 8 4.86 7.55 -28.91
C PHE A 8 3.91 7.58 -27.72
N ILE A 9 2.61 7.77 -27.93
CA ILE A 9 1.61 7.78 -26.86
C ILE A 9 1.55 6.43 -26.12
N ASN A 10 1.58 5.31 -26.85
CA ASN A 10 1.59 4.00 -26.20
C ASN A 10 2.85 3.80 -25.35
N VAL A 11 4.03 4.20 -25.84
CA VAL A 11 5.27 4.11 -25.04
C VAL A 11 5.19 5.00 -23.79
N LEU A 12 4.66 6.22 -23.92
CA LEU A 12 4.49 7.13 -22.79
C LEU A 12 3.53 6.56 -21.75
N ILE A 13 2.39 6.00 -22.17
CA ILE A 13 1.43 5.34 -21.27
C ILE A 13 2.09 4.16 -20.56
N LEU A 14 2.93 3.37 -21.24
CA LEU A 14 3.66 2.26 -20.61
C LEU A 14 4.59 2.76 -19.49
N ILE A 15 5.34 3.82 -19.76
CA ILE A 15 6.20 4.45 -18.74
C ILE A 15 5.38 4.90 -17.54
N VAL A 16 4.26 5.58 -17.76
CA VAL A 16 3.37 6.03 -16.69
C VAL A 16 2.84 4.84 -15.87
N PHE A 17 2.44 3.73 -16.52
CA PHE A 17 2.03 2.51 -15.82
C PHE A 17 3.16 1.89 -14.99
N CYS A 18 4.40 1.88 -15.51
CA CYS A 18 5.55 1.40 -14.74
C CYS A 18 5.78 2.28 -13.49
N VAL A 19 5.70 3.60 -13.63
CA VAL A 19 5.83 4.54 -12.51
C VAL A 19 4.72 4.29 -11.48
N LEU A 20 3.46 4.19 -11.93
CA LEU A 20 2.32 3.91 -11.07
C LEU A 20 2.46 2.56 -10.33
N GLY A 21 2.89 1.51 -11.04
CA GLY A 21 3.11 0.18 -10.46
C GLY A 21 4.19 0.20 -9.38
N ILE A 22 5.36 0.76 -9.68
CA ILE A 22 6.49 0.83 -8.74
C ILE A 22 6.12 1.67 -7.52
N THR A 23 5.60 2.87 -7.72
CA THR A 23 5.26 3.77 -6.61
C THR A 23 4.07 3.27 -5.80
N GLY A 24 3.09 2.60 -6.43
CA GLY A 24 1.96 1.97 -5.76
C GLY A 24 2.39 0.80 -4.89
N LEU A 25 3.20 -0.12 -5.40
CA LEU A 25 3.75 -1.25 -4.65
C LEU A 25 4.62 -0.77 -3.48
N TYR A 26 5.48 0.23 -3.72
CA TYR A 26 6.24 0.86 -2.65
C TYR A 26 5.33 1.37 -1.54
N GLY A 27 4.29 2.12 -1.89
CA GLY A 27 3.35 2.74 -0.95
C GLY A 27 2.51 1.74 -0.13
N LEU A 28 2.41 0.47 -0.53
CA LEU A 28 1.78 -0.58 0.28
C LEU A 28 2.65 -0.99 1.47
N VAL A 29 3.97 -0.89 1.35
CA VAL A 29 4.93 -1.37 2.35
C VAL A 29 5.45 -0.24 3.22
N TRP A 30 5.90 0.86 2.61
CA TRP A 30 6.54 1.98 3.29
C TRP A 30 5.72 3.25 3.24
N PRO A 31 5.57 3.99 4.37
CA PRO A 31 4.95 5.31 4.37
C PRO A 31 5.89 6.43 3.91
N HIS A 32 7.20 6.22 3.89
CA HIS A 32 8.22 7.20 3.54
C HIS A 32 9.16 6.69 2.45
N PRO A 33 9.74 7.59 1.63
CA PRO A 33 9.52 9.04 1.59
C PRO A 33 8.19 9.43 0.92
N SER A 34 7.64 10.58 1.34
CA SER A 34 6.36 11.12 0.82
C SER A 34 6.38 11.39 -0.69
N ALA A 35 7.56 11.70 -1.24
CA ALA A 35 7.74 11.96 -2.67
C ALA A 35 7.22 10.82 -3.57
N PHE A 36 7.29 9.55 -3.15
CA PHE A 36 6.76 8.43 -3.92
C PHE A 36 5.24 8.52 -4.10
N PHE A 37 4.52 8.97 -3.07
CA PHE A 37 3.08 9.17 -3.15
C PHE A 37 2.70 10.36 -4.04
N GLU A 38 3.50 11.42 -4.04
CA GLU A 38 3.30 12.55 -4.93
C GLU A 38 3.59 12.18 -6.39
N ILE A 39 4.68 11.47 -6.65
CA ILE A 39 4.99 10.92 -7.98
C ILE A 39 3.84 10.02 -8.46
N HIS A 40 3.29 9.17 -7.60
CA HIS A 40 2.14 8.32 -7.92
C HIS A 40 0.92 9.16 -8.35
N ARG A 41 0.59 10.20 -7.60
CA ARG A 41 -0.52 11.11 -7.94
C ARG A 41 -0.30 11.87 -9.23
N ILE A 42 0.90 12.46 -9.42
CA ILE A 42 1.26 13.14 -10.67
C ILE A 42 1.17 12.18 -11.87
N ALA A 43 1.68 10.95 -11.72
CA ALA A 43 1.57 9.93 -12.77
C ALA A 43 0.11 9.53 -13.04
N GLY A 44 -0.74 9.48 -12.01
CA GLY A 44 -2.19 9.30 -12.17
C GLY A 44 -2.83 10.40 -13.01
N TRP A 45 -2.51 11.66 -12.73
CA TRP A 45 -2.98 12.80 -13.54
C TRP A 45 -2.42 12.76 -14.96
N ALA A 46 -1.14 12.38 -15.14
CA ALA A 46 -0.58 12.15 -16.47
C ALA A 46 -1.36 11.10 -17.26
N LEU A 47 -1.77 10.02 -16.59
CA LEU A 47 -2.58 8.97 -17.22
C LEU A 47 -3.97 9.50 -17.60
N ILE A 48 -4.63 10.29 -16.74
CA ILE A 48 -5.92 10.94 -17.03
C ILE A 48 -5.81 11.82 -18.28
N VAL A 49 -4.76 12.65 -18.38
CA VAL A 49 -4.51 13.49 -19.57
C VAL A 49 -4.32 12.63 -20.83
N LEU A 50 -3.75 11.41 -20.71
CA LEU A 50 -3.50 10.53 -21.86
C LEU A 50 -4.69 9.64 -22.27
N ILE A 51 -5.70 9.47 -21.41
CA ILE A 51 -6.88 8.62 -21.68
C ILE A 51 -7.60 8.94 -23.01
N PRO A 52 -7.87 10.21 -23.37
CA PRO A 52 -8.58 10.51 -24.62
C PRO A 52 -7.85 9.95 -25.86
N TRP A 53 -6.52 10.05 -25.89
CA TRP A 53 -5.72 9.49 -26.99
C TRP A 53 -5.72 7.96 -26.99
N LYS A 54 -5.68 7.35 -25.81
CA LYS A 54 -5.79 5.89 -25.68
C LYS A 54 -7.16 5.41 -26.15
N GLY A 55 -8.23 6.10 -25.78
CA GLY A 55 -9.59 5.84 -26.26
C GLY A 55 -9.68 5.90 -27.79
N ALA A 56 -9.11 6.93 -28.42
CA ALA A 56 -9.05 7.06 -29.88
C ALA A 56 -8.28 5.89 -30.54
N ILE A 57 -7.22 5.39 -29.90
CA ILE A 57 -6.45 4.21 -30.40
C ILE A 57 -7.30 2.94 -30.31
N VAL A 58 -7.99 2.74 -29.18
CA VAL A 58 -8.88 1.57 -28.94
C VAL A 58 -10.04 1.59 -29.94
N LEU A 59 -10.74 2.72 -30.11
CA LEU A 59 -11.84 2.86 -31.05
C LEU A 59 -11.43 2.57 -32.50
N ARG A 60 -10.24 3.03 -32.93
CA ARG A 60 -9.70 2.71 -34.26
C ARG A 60 -9.29 1.25 -34.40
N SER A 61 -8.87 0.60 -33.31
CA SER A 61 -8.57 -0.83 -33.30
C SER A 61 -9.87 -1.65 -33.44
N LEU A 62 -10.93 -1.22 -32.76
CA LEU A 62 -12.28 -1.79 -32.83
C LEU A 62 -12.84 -1.72 -34.27
N SER A 63 -12.85 -0.55 -34.88
CA SER A 63 -13.38 -0.35 -36.23
C SER A 63 -12.66 -1.19 -37.31
N ARG A 64 -11.39 -1.50 -37.10
CA ARG A 64 -10.59 -2.39 -37.99
C ARG A 64 -10.71 -3.88 -37.64
N GLY A 65 -11.09 -4.20 -36.40
CA GLY A 65 -11.10 -5.57 -35.84
C GLY A 65 -12.40 -6.35 -36.10
N VAL A 66 -13.51 -5.64 -36.31
CA VAL A 66 -14.84 -6.27 -36.55
C VAL A 66 -14.87 -7.18 -37.78
N HIS A 67 -13.89 -7.06 -38.67
CA HIS A 67 -13.83 -7.81 -39.93
C HIS A 67 -12.86 -9.02 -39.94
N LYS A 68 -12.20 -9.41 -38.84
CA LYS A 68 -11.19 -10.51 -38.86
C LYS A 68 -11.17 -11.38 -37.58
N ARG A 69 -11.55 -12.68 -37.75
CA ARG A 69 -11.38 -13.93 -36.97
C ARG A 69 -11.20 -13.95 -35.43
N VAL A 70 -11.79 -14.99 -34.81
CA VAL A 70 -12.02 -15.29 -33.38
C VAL A 70 -10.84 -15.04 -32.39
N SER A 71 -9.60 -15.36 -32.73
CA SER A 71 -8.45 -15.12 -31.82
C SER A 71 -8.13 -13.62 -31.60
N ARG A 72 -8.51 -12.80 -32.57
CA ARG A 72 -8.38 -11.34 -32.53
C ARG A 72 -9.43 -10.71 -31.59
N ASN A 73 -10.59 -11.37 -31.44
CA ASN A 73 -11.71 -10.90 -30.61
C ASN A 73 -11.39 -11.02 -29.12
N LEU A 74 -10.73 -12.10 -28.66
CA LEU A 74 -10.31 -12.26 -27.27
C LEU A 74 -9.30 -11.18 -26.85
N MET A 75 -8.30 -10.93 -27.67
CA MET A 75 -7.28 -9.90 -27.40
C MET A 75 -7.87 -8.48 -27.41
N LEU A 76 -8.88 -8.25 -28.23
CA LEU A 76 -9.61 -7.00 -28.25
C LEU A 76 -10.43 -6.83 -26.98
N LEU A 77 -11.15 -7.89 -26.56
CA LEU A 77 -11.89 -7.91 -25.30
C LEU A 77 -10.98 -7.61 -24.12
N VAL A 78 -9.82 -8.26 -24.02
CA VAL A 78 -8.83 -7.99 -22.96
C VAL A 78 -8.40 -6.52 -22.98
N SER A 79 -8.15 -5.93 -24.16
CA SER A 79 -7.80 -4.50 -24.25
C SER A 79 -8.90 -3.57 -23.77
N ILE A 80 -10.16 -3.89 -24.06
CA ILE A 80 -11.32 -3.13 -23.60
C ILE A 80 -11.46 -3.25 -22.08
N LEU A 81 -11.42 -4.48 -21.55
CA LEU A 81 -11.53 -4.74 -20.12
C LEU A 81 -10.41 -4.03 -19.33
N LEU A 82 -9.16 -4.08 -19.79
CA LEU A 82 -8.04 -3.37 -19.16
C LEU A 82 -8.24 -1.85 -19.22
N THR A 83 -8.80 -1.32 -20.31
CA THR A 83 -9.07 0.12 -20.42
C THR A 83 -10.18 0.53 -19.46
N LEU A 84 -11.29 -0.21 -19.41
CA LEU A 84 -12.39 0.04 -18.49
C LEU A 84 -11.94 -0.06 -17.03
N ALA A 85 -11.18 -1.09 -16.68
CA ALA A 85 -10.64 -1.27 -15.35
C ALA A 85 -9.68 -0.12 -14.95
N THR A 86 -8.86 0.36 -15.88
CA THR A 86 -8.01 1.54 -15.65
C THR A 86 -8.85 2.78 -15.33
N VAL A 87 -9.95 3.00 -16.07
CA VAL A 87 -10.87 4.10 -15.79
C VAL A 87 -11.51 3.95 -14.41
N VAL A 88 -11.96 2.75 -14.03
CA VAL A 88 -12.53 2.48 -12.70
C VAL A 88 -11.49 2.77 -11.60
N ILE A 89 -10.25 2.29 -11.76
CA ILE A 89 -9.16 2.54 -10.81
C ILE A 89 -8.92 4.04 -10.64
N LEU A 90 -8.92 4.82 -11.72
CA LEU A 90 -8.74 6.28 -11.67
C LEU A 90 -9.93 6.99 -11.03
N ILE A 91 -11.15 6.56 -11.30
CA ILE A 91 -12.36 7.09 -10.64
C ILE A 91 -12.29 6.84 -9.13
N LEU A 92 -11.95 5.62 -8.71
CA LEU A 92 -11.78 5.28 -7.30
C LEU A 92 -10.70 6.15 -6.63
N ALA A 93 -9.58 6.41 -7.32
CA ALA A 93 -8.53 7.29 -6.82
C ALA A 93 -9.00 8.73 -6.65
N LEU A 94 -9.77 9.27 -7.61
CA LEU A 94 -10.30 10.64 -7.53
C LEU A 94 -11.35 10.77 -6.42
N LEU A 95 -12.31 9.84 -6.36
CA LEU A 95 -13.33 9.81 -5.30
C LEU A 95 -12.67 9.72 -3.92
N TRP A 96 -11.64 8.87 -3.79
CA TRP A 96 -10.89 8.75 -2.54
C TRP A 96 -10.13 10.03 -2.20
N THR A 97 -9.42 10.61 -3.17
CA THR A 97 -8.63 11.83 -2.96
C THR A 97 -9.47 13.00 -2.44
N TRP A 98 -10.70 13.13 -2.92
CA TRP A 98 -11.60 14.20 -2.52
C TRP A 98 -12.63 13.77 -1.47
N GLN A 99 -12.57 12.52 -1.02
CA GLN A 99 -13.49 11.93 -0.06
C GLN A 99 -14.96 12.02 -0.47
N ILE A 100 -15.22 11.79 -1.74
CA ILE A 100 -16.57 11.74 -2.30
C ILE A 100 -17.11 10.32 -2.18
N GLY A 101 -18.31 10.19 -1.62
CA GLY A 101 -18.98 8.90 -1.43
C GLY A 101 -18.67 8.20 -0.11
N PRO A 102 -19.18 6.97 0.08
CA PRO A 102 -19.02 6.24 1.31
C PRO A 102 -17.57 5.79 1.52
N TYR A 103 -17.17 5.65 2.79
CA TYR A 103 -15.84 5.13 3.14
C TYR A 103 -15.69 3.67 2.67
N TYR A 104 -16.68 2.82 2.96
CA TYR A 104 -16.70 1.43 2.54
C TYR A 104 -17.65 1.23 1.35
N VAL A 105 -17.18 0.53 0.34
CA VAL A 105 -17.97 0.04 -0.80
C VAL A 105 -18.11 -1.46 -0.67
N TRP A 106 -19.35 -1.95 -0.66
CA TRP A 106 -19.68 -3.36 -0.52
C TRP A 106 -19.80 -4.00 -1.91
N ILE A 107 -19.13 -5.13 -2.10
CA ILE A 107 -19.35 -6.01 -3.25
C ILE A 107 -19.60 -7.42 -2.71
N GLY A 108 -20.84 -7.86 -2.75
CA GLY A 108 -21.27 -9.08 -2.05
C GLY A 108 -21.10 -8.94 -0.54
N SER A 109 -20.41 -9.89 0.09
CA SER A 109 -20.09 -9.89 1.53
C SER A 109 -18.80 -9.12 1.89
N TYR A 110 -18.11 -8.57 0.90
CA TYR A 110 -16.82 -7.89 1.13
C TYR A 110 -16.99 -6.37 1.15
N ALA A 111 -16.48 -5.75 2.22
CA ALA A 111 -16.42 -4.31 2.39
C ALA A 111 -14.97 -3.85 2.32
N TYR A 112 -14.64 -3.02 1.32
CA TYR A 112 -13.34 -2.37 1.23
C TYR A 112 -13.54 -0.86 1.06
N SER A 113 -12.58 -0.09 1.55
CA SER A 113 -12.51 1.35 1.25
C SER A 113 -12.26 1.58 -0.24
N GLY A 114 -12.59 2.79 -0.72
CA GLY A 114 -12.33 3.14 -2.12
C GLY A 114 -10.87 2.94 -2.53
N ILE A 115 -9.91 3.24 -1.62
CA ILE A 115 -8.50 2.99 -1.87
C ILE A 115 -8.15 1.49 -1.81
N GLY A 116 -8.83 0.71 -0.97
CA GLY A 116 -8.71 -0.75 -0.94
C GLY A 116 -9.10 -1.39 -2.26
N TRP A 117 -10.23 -0.97 -2.85
CA TRP A 117 -10.62 -1.39 -4.20
C TRP A 117 -9.65 -0.93 -5.27
N HIS A 118 -9.13 0.32 -5.17
CA HIS A 118 -8.16 0.86 -6.11
C HIS A 118 -6.92 -0.04 -6.24
N TRP A 119 -6.22 -0.31 -5.14
CA TRP A 119 -5.01 -1.14 -5.20
C TRP A 119 -5.33 -2.63 -5.40
N GLY A 120 -6.45 -3.13 -4.87
CA GLY A 120 -6.87 -4.52 -5.04
C GLY A 120 -7.14 -4.87 -6.50
N ILE A 121 -7.90 -4.01 -7.22
CA ILE A 121 -8.17 -4.19 -8.65
C ILE A 121 -6.86 -4.06 -9.44
N ALA A 122 -6.00 -3.07 -9.11
CA ALA A 122 -4.73 -2.87 -9.79
C ALA A 122 -3.81 -4.09 -9.68
N LEU A 123 -3.67 -4.68 -8.49
CA LEU A 123 -2.88 -5.89 -8.27
C LEU A 123 -3.49 -7.12 -8.95
N GLY A 124 -4.81 -7.30 -8.86
CA GLY A 124 -5.51 -8.41 -9.49
C GLY A 124 -5.39 -8.40 -11.02
N LEU A 125 -5.31 -7.22 -11.64
CA LEU A 125 -5.15 -7.08 -13.08
C LEU A 125 -3.69 -7.05 -13.56
N ALA A 126 -2.73 -6.89 -12.66
CA ALA A 126 -1.31 -6.78 -13.04
C ALA A 126 -0.80 -7.96 -13.90
N PRO A 127 -1.10 -9.24 -13.61
CA PRO A 127 -0.67 -10.36 -14.45
C PRO A 127 -1.24 -10.26 -15.88
N VAL A 128 -2.53 -9.94 -16.01
CA VAL A 128 -3.20 -9.78 -17.31
C VAL A 128 -2.60 -8.62 -18.10
N PHE A 129 -2.32 -7.51 -17.42
CA PHE A 129 -1.67 -6.34 -18.01
C PHE A 129 -0.26 -6.66 -18.49
N ILE A 130 0.55 -7.38 -17.72
CA ILE A 130 1.92 -7.79 -18.09
C ILE A 130 1.88 -8.66 -19.36
N ILE A 131 1.00 -9.66 -19.41
CA ILE A 131 0.85 -10.53 -20.59
C ILE A 131 0.42 -9.71 -21.81
N HIS A 132 -0.57 -8.80 -21.62
CA HIS A 132 -1.04 -7.93 -22.71
C HIS A 132 0.06 -7.01 -23.24
N VAL A 133 0.86 -6.40 -22.36
CA VAL A 133 2.01 -5.56 -22.73
C VAL A 133 3.04 -6.38 -23.51
N TRP A 134 3.40 -7.56 -23.02
CA TRP A 134 4.38 -8.44 -23.67
C TRP A 134 4.00 -8.77 -25.10
N GLN A 135 2.72 -9.03 -25.36
CA GLN A 135 2.22 -9.48 -26.66
C GLN A 135 1.90 -8.33 -27.64
N ARG A 136 1.49 -7.17 -27.13
CA ARG A 136 0.85 -6.13 -27.95
C ARG A 136 1.52 -4.77 -27.90
N TRP A 137 2.27 -4.48 -26.85
CA TRP A 137 2.80 -3.13 -26.65
C TRP A 137 4.08 -2.91 -27.46
N PRO A 138 4.22 -1.73 -28.10
CA PRO A 138 5.46 -1.41 -28.80
C PRO A 138 6.61 -1.27 -27.80
N ARG A 139 7.66 -2.05 -27.98
CA ARG A 139 8.88 -1.94 -27.16
C ARG A 139 9.47 -0.54 -27.31
N PRO A 140 9.85 0.16 -26.22
CA PRO A 140 10.49 1.46 -26.30
C PRO A 140 11.78 1.40 -27.12
N LYS A 141 11.99 2.42 -27.96
CA LYS A 141 13.22 2.57 -28.77
C LYS A 141 13.83 3.93 -28.48
N LYS A 142 15.16 4.07 -28.60
CA LYS A 142 15.84 5.36 -28.45
C LYS A 142 15.22 6.46 -29.34
N THR A 143 14.78 6.10 -30.54
CA THR A 143 14.12 6.99 -31.50
C THR A 143 12.76 7.53 -31.01
N ASP A 144 12.11 6.88 -30.05
CA ASP A 144 10.85 7.39 -29.47
C ASP A 144 11.09 8.64 -28.59
N PHE A 145 12.34 8.83 -28.12
CA PHE A 145 12.73 9.92 -27.20
C PHE A 145 13.74 10.89 -27.86
N SER A 146 14.27 10.57 -29.02
CA SER A 146 15.25 11.40 -29.71
C SER A 146 14.58 12.50 -30.55
N GLY A 147 15.25 13.66 -30.59
CA GLY A 147 14.82 14.80 -31.39
C GLY A 147 14.01 15.85 -30.61
N ARG A 148 14.24 17.13 -30.97
CA ARG A 148 13.65 18.32 -30.34
C ARG A 148 12.12 18.22 -30.19
N ARG A 149 11.44 17.71 -31.22
CA ARG A 149 9.97 17.60 -31.24
C ARG A 149 9.45 16.61 -30.18
N GLN A 150 10.15 15.47 -29.97
CA GLN A 150 9.75 14.49 -28.98
C GLN A 150 10.04 14.98 -27.57
N ALA A 151 11.18 15.63 -27.36
CA ALA A 151 11.52 16.26 -26.09
C ALA A 151 10.47 17.31 -25.71
N LEU A 152 10.06 18.19 -26.62
CA LEU A 152 9.01 19.19 -26.37
C LEU A 152 7.66 18.56 -26.03
N LYS A 153 7.30 17.43 -26.68
CA LYS A 153 6.07 16.70 -26.33
C LYS A 153 6.14 16.10 -24.91
N LEU A 154 7.28 15.48 -24.55
CA LEU A 154 7.46 14.93 -23.19
C LEU A 154 7.39 16.02 -22.13
N MET A 155 8.06 17.14 -22.36
CA MET A 155 7.99 18.31 -21.46
C MET A 155 6.58 18.84 -21.35
N GLY A 156 5.86 18.98 -22.48
CA GLY A 156 4.48 19.44 -22.49
C GLY A 156 3.53 18.52 -21.72
N PHE A 157 3.64 17.20 -21.89
CA PHE A 157 2.85 16.23 -21.11
C PHE A 157 3.21 16.23 -19.63
N GLY A 158 4.52 16.29 -19.29
CA GLY A 158 4.97 16.39 -17.92
C GLY A 158 4.45 17.67 -17.25
N ALA A 159 4.59 18.82 -17.92
CA ALA A 159 4.06 20.09 -17.44
C ALA A 159 2.54 20.04 -17.26
N ALA A 160 1.80 19.52 -18.24
CA ALA A 160 0.34 19.37 -18.14
C ALA A 160 -0.06 18.49 -16.94
N ALA A 161 0.63 17.40 -16.69
CA ALA A 161 0.38 16.52 -15.54
C ALA A 161 0.61 17.25 -14.21
N ILE A 162 1.73 17.96 -14.08
CA ILE A 162 2.08 18.72 -12.87
C ILE A 162 1.08 19.86 -12.64
N VAL A 163 0.74 20.62 -13.68
CA VAL A 163 -0.23 21.73 -13.60
C VAL A 163 -1.61 21.20 -13.22
N THR A 164 -2.06 20.10 -13.82
CA THR A 164 -3.37 19.50 -13.51
C THR A 164 -3.42 19.01 -12.08
N TRP A 165 -2.35 18.32 -11.63
CA TRP A 165 -2.21 17.88 -10.24
C TRP A 165 -2.22 19.08 -9.28
N GLY A 166 -1.37 20.09 -9.51
CA GLY A 166 -1.29 21.28 -8.66
C GLY A 166 -2.60 22.05 -8.60
N ALA A 167 -3.31 22.21 -9.73
CA ALA A 167 -4.61 22.84 -9.78
C ALA A 167 -5.66 22.04 -8.97
N ALA A 168 -5.68 20.71 -9.08
CA ALA A 168 -6.59 19.86 -8.33
C ALA A 168 -6.32 19.91 -6.81
N GLU A 169 -5.05 19.91 -6.39
CA GLU A 169 -4.68 20.06 -4.98
C GLU A 169 -5.04 21.45 -4.44
N THR A 170 -4.76 22.49 -5.20
CA THR A 170 -5.13 23.87 -4.82
C THR A 170 -6.64 24.03 -4.71
N LEU A 171 -7.39 23.52 -5.69
CA LEU A 171 -8.86 23.54 -5.64
C LEU A 171 -9.39 22.80 -4.41
N SER A 172 -8.88 21.59 -4.14
CA SER A 172 -9.26 20.78 -2.97
C SER A 172 -9.09 21.56 -1.66
N LYS A 173 -7.98 22.29 -1.52
CA LYS A 173 -7.70 23.15 -0.35
C LYS A 173 -8.58 24.38 -0.30
N SER A 174 -8.80 25.05 -1.46
CA SER A 174 -9.57 26.29 -1.52
C SER A 174 -11.06 26.10 -1.22
N ILE A 175 -11.64 24.94 -1.56
CA ILE A 175 -13.03 24.59 -1.24
C ILE A 175 -13.13 23.82 0.10
N GLU A 176 -12.02 23.72 0.85
CA GLU A 176 -11.97 22.99 2.12
C GLU A 176 -12.57 21.58 2.03
N SER A 177 -12.29 20.87 0.92
CA SER A 177 -12.84 19.54 0.72
C SER A 177 -12.43 18.62 1.87
N THR A 178 -13.28 17.66 2.21
CA THR A 178 -12.99 16.67 3.26
C THR A 178 -11.68 15.91 3.01
N GLY A 179 -11.30 15.77 1.73
CA GLY A 179 -10.03 15.18 1.34
C GLY A 179 -8.78 16.06 1.50
N ALA A 180 -8.94 17.38 1.79
CA ALA A 180 -7.81 18.30 1.92
C ALA A 180 -6.90 18.00 3.11
N GLN A 181 -7.46 17.39 4.17
CA GLN A 181 -6.75 17.06 5.42
C GLN A 181 -6.13 15.65 5.44
N ARG A 182 -6.23 14.90 4.33
CA ARG A 182 -5.63 13.56 4.25
C ARG A 182 -4.12 13.60 4.44
N ARG A 183 -3.57 12.53 5.01
CA ARG A 183 -2.13 12.34 5.08
C ARG A 183 -1.54 12.23 3.66
N PHE A 184 -0.22 12.44 3.53
CA PHE A 184 0.47 12.29 2.23
C PHE A 184 0.33 10.88 1.62
N THR A 185 0.09 9.83 2.42
CA THR A 185 -0.23 8.47 1.98
C THR A 185 -1.62 8.33 1.36
N GLY A 186 -2.47 9.36 1.45
CA GLY A 186 -3.88 9.32 1.09
C GLY A 186 -4.79 8.83 2.20
N SER A 187 -4.25 8.41 3.34
CA SER A 187 -5.02 7.95 4.49
C SER A 187 -5.70 9.11 5.22
N ARG A 188 -6.90 8.83 5.75
CA ARG A 188 -7.70 9.75 6.57
C ARG A 188 -7.42 9.50 8.04
N GLU A 189 -7.40 10.56 8.83
CA GLU A 189 -7.33 10.43 10.29
C GLU A 189 -8.60 9.76 10.80
N ASP A 190 -8.44 8.81 11.75
CA ASP A 190 -9.55 8.16 12.40
C ASP A 190 -9.14 7.61 13.78
N GLY A 191 -9.80 8.08 14.81
CA GLY A 191 -9.66 7.60 16.18
C GLY A 191 -8.30 7.83 16.84
N SER A 192 -7.57 8.91 16.52
CA SER A 192 -6.32 9.24 17.20
C SER A 192 -6.56 9.45 18.70
N PHE A 193 -5.68 8.84 19.49
CA PHE A 193 -5.73 8.80 20.95
C PHE A 193 -7.02 8.20 21.55
N ALA A 194 -7.78 7.46 20.73
CA ALA A 194 -9.04 6.83 21.16
C ALA A 194 -8.84 5.41 21.75
N GLY A 195 -7.61 4.99 22.02
CA GLY A 195 -7.32 3.67 22.58
C GLY A 195 -7.89 2.55 21.68
N ASN A 196 -8.54 1.57 22.28
CA ASN A 196 -9.15 0.45 21.56
C ASN A 196 -10.38 0.82 20.70
N ALA A 197 -10.77 2.10 20.61
CA ALA A 197 -11.85 2.55 19.74
C ALA A 197 -11.35 2.93 18.33
N HIS A 198 -10.02 2.97 18.07
CA HIS A 198 -9.54 3.25 16.72
C HIS A 198 -9.91 2.12 15.74
N PRO A 199 -10.01 2.40 14.42
CA PRO A 199 -10.41 1.40 13.43
C PRO A 199 -9.53 0.17 13.40
N VAL A 200 -10.11 -0.96 13.02
CA VAL A 200 -9.42 -2.24 12.85
C VAL A 200 -9.58 -2.73 11.41
N THR A 201 -8.48 -3.12 10.80
CA THR A 201 -8.48 -3.92 9.58
C THR A 201 -7.84 -5.27 9.87
N THR A 202 -8.54 -6.33 9.55
CA THR A 202 -8.06 -7.70 9.76
C THR A 202 -8.34 -8.51 8.49
N ALA A 203 -7.35 -9.29 8.04
CA ALA A 203 -7.57 -10.21 6.92
C ALA A 203 -8.58 -11.31 7.33
N PRO A 204 -9.34 -11.90 6.37
CA PRO A 204 -10.44 -12.82 6.66
C PRO A 204 -10.07 -14.02 7.55
N ASP A 205 -8.82 -14.46 7.47
CA ASP A 205 -8.32 -15.62 8.23
C ASP A 205 -7.59 -15.26 9.53
N GLN A 206 -7.34 -13.97 9.74
CA GLN A 206 -6.68 -13.47 10.95
C GLN A 206 -7.69 -13.19 12.07
N GLY A 207 -7.27 -13.36 13.31
CA GLY A 207 -8.06 -12.99 14.49
C GLY A 207 -9.18 -13.98 14.86
N LYS A 208 -9.28 -15.12 14.19
CA LYS A 208 -10.22 -16.20 14.56
C LYS A 208 -9.81 -16.92 15.84
N ILE A 209 -8.50 -17.00 16.10
CA ILE A 209 -7.92 -17.70 17.28
C ILE A 209 -7.89 -16.70 18.43
N ARG A 210 -8.63 -16.99 19.49
CA ARG A 210 -8.54 -16.25 20.74
C ARG A 210 -7.43 -16.84 21.57
N LEU A 211 -6.49 -16.00 21.99
CA LEU A 211 -5.38 -16.39 22.85
C LEU A 211 -5.79 -16.23 24.32
N ASP A 212 -5.59 -17.27 25.10
CA ASP A 212 -5.78 -17.26 26.54
C ASP A 212 -4.51 -16.75 27.22
N PRO A 213 -4.56 -15.63 27.96
CA PRO A 213 -3.38 -15.05 28.62
C PRO A 213 -2.73 -15.97 29.65
N GLU A 214 -3.48 -16.90 30.23
CA GLU A 214 -2.94 -17.83 31.23
C GLU A 214 -2.01 -18.89 30.61
N THR A 215 -2.25 -19.26 29.35
CA THR A 215 -1.48 -20.27 28.62
C THR A 215 -0.55 -19.68 27.57
N TRP A 216 -0.78 -18.40 27.18
CA TRP A 216 0.01 -17.74 26.15
C TRP A 216 1.43 -17.45 26.62
N THR A 217 2.37 -17.61 25.71
CA THR A 217 3.78 -17.23 25.90
C THR A 217 4.32 -16.49 24.68
N LEU A 218 5.26 -15.57 24.92
CA LEU A 218 6.12 -15.02 23.90
C LEU A 218 7.43 -15.78 23.88
N GLN A 219 7.83 -16.30 22.73
CA GLN A 219 9.10 -16.96 22.54
C GLN A 219 10.09 -16.06 21.81
N VAL A 220 11.37 -16.10 22.20
CA VAL A 220 12.48 -15.51 21.43
C VAL A 220 13.45 -16.65 21.11
N THR A 221 13.59 -16.95 19.82
CA THR A 221 14.27 -18.15 19.32
C THR A 221 15.27 -17.80 18.19
N GLY A 222 15.89 -18.83 17.60
CA GLY A 222 16.78 -18.69 16.45
C GLY A 222 18.23 -18.41 16.80
N ALA A 223 18.87 -17.45 16.14
CA ALA A 223 20.30 -17.12 16.33
C ALA A 223 20.54 -16.34 17.63
N VAL A 224 20.19 -16.95 18.77
CA VAL A 224 20.37 -16.40 20.13
C VAL A 224 21.13 -17.40 21.01
N ASN A 225 21.90 -16.90 22.00
CA ASN A 225 22.58 -17.71 22.98
C ASN A 225 21.65 -18.15 24.11
N THR A 226 20.67 -17.33 24.47
CA THR A 226 19.72 -17.54 25.57
C THR A 226 18.28 -17.39 25.03
N PRO A 227 17.67 -18.46 24.53
CA PRO A 227 16.26 -18.43 24.14
C PRO A 227 15.38 -18.00 25.31
N LEU A 228 14.35 -17.19 25.03
CA LEU A 228 13.42 -16.70 26.06
C LEU A 228 12.05 -17.33 25.86
N VAL A 229 11.38 -17.61 26.96
CA VAL A 229 9.95 -17.94 27.01
C VAL A 229 9.33 -17.09 28.12
N LEU A 230 8.52 -16.13 27.76
CA LEU A 230 7.90 -15.16 28.67
C LEU A 230 6.40 -15.38 28.73
N ARG A 231 5.86 -15.56 29.94
CA ARG A 231 4.40 -15.56 30.17
C ARG A 231 3.84 -14.15 30.10
N TYR A 232 2.53 -14.04 29.88
CA TYR A 232 1.87 -12.74 29.74
C TYR A 232 2.13 -11.80 30.94
N ALA A 233 2.08 -12.31 32.16
CA ALA A 233 2.37 -11.52 33.37
C ALA A 233 3.81 -10.95 33.37
N GLU A 234 4.80 -11.71 32.85
CA GLU A 234 6.18 -11.25 32.75
C GLU A 234 6.36 -10.19 31.65
N VAL A 235 5.62 -10.32 30.54
CA VAL A 235 5.57 -9.32 29.47
C VAL A 235 4.92 -8.03 29.98
N LEU A 236 3.81 -8.13 30.71
CA LEU A 236 3.15 -6.96 31.33
C LEU A 236 4.05 -6.22 32.29
N ALA A 237 4.75 -6.96 33.19
CA ALA A 237 5.65 -6.36 34.18
C ALA A 237 6.82 -5.59 33.53
N ARG A 238 7.20 -5.95 32.31
CA ARG A 238 8.28 -5.30 31.54
C ARG A 238 7.78 -4.23 30.58
N SER A 239 6.48 -4.13 30.38
CA SER A 239 5.87 -3.15 29.45
C SER A 239 5.86 -1.75 30.07
N THR A 240 7.05 -1.14 30.20
CA THR A 240 7.29 0.15 30.85
C THR A 240 7.61 1.28 29.89
N SER A 241 8.00 0.97 28.65
CA SER A 241 8.35 1.96 27.63
C SER A 241 7.11 2.43 26.88
N GLU A 242 7.07 3.73 26.56
CA GLU A 242 6.00 4.33 25.76
C GLU A 242 6.54 4.89 24.46
N LEU A 243 5.74 4.77 23.41
CA LEU A 243 6.04 5.27 22.07
C LEU A 243 4.78 5.85 21.44
N THR A 244 4.76 7.15 21.15
CA THR A 244 3.71 7.73 20.31
C THR A 244 4.03 7.50 18.85
N ALA A 245 3.20 6.72 18.18
CA ALA A 245 3.43 6.34 16.78
C ALA A 245 2.14 6.37 15.97
N THR A 246 2.31 6.64 14.67
CA THR A 246 1.22 6.64 13.70
C THR A 246 1.09 5.27 13.05
N LEU A 247 -0.03 4.62 13.30
CA LEU A 247 -0.46 3.44 12.55
C LEU A 247 -1.14 3.90 11.26
N ASP A 248 -0.50 3.71 10.12
CA ASP A 248 -1.01 4.09 8.80
C ASP A 248 -1.44 2.83 8.04
N CYS A 249 -2.73 2.57 8.01
CA CYS A 249 -3.31 1.38 7.40
C CYS A 249 -3.41 1.48 5.88
N THR A 250 -3.13 0.38 5.17
CA THR A 250 -3.34 0.28 3.71
C THR A 250 -4.84 0.32 3.33
N GLY A 251 -5.74 0.16 4.31
CA GLY A 251 -7.17 0.38 4.17
C GLY A 251 -7.58 1.85 4.06
N GLY A 252 -6.62 2.78 4.16
CA GLY A 252 -6.83 4.21 3.90
C GLY A 252 -7.19 5.05 5.13
N TRP A 253 -6.98 4.55 6.32
CA TRP A 253 -7.05 5.32 7.56
C TRP A 253 -5.70 5.35 8.26
N TYR A 254 -5.48 6.35 9.08
CA TYR A 254 -4.37 6.38 10.02
C TYR A 254 -4.86 6.86 11.38
N THR A 255 -4.14 6.44 12.42
CA THR A 255 -4.39 6.87 13.80
C THR A 255 -3.06 7.13 14.49
N VAL A 256 -3.02 8.14 15.35
CA VAL A 256 -1.89 8.42 16.24
C VAL A 256 -2.26 7.90 17.62
N GLN A 257 -1.44 7.01 18.18
CA GLN A 257 -1.68 6.41 19.48
C GLN A 257 -0.41 6.43 20.33
N THR A 258 -0.57 6.49 21.63
CA THR A 258 0.52 6.19 22.58
C THR A 258 0.47 4.71 22.92
N TRP A 259 1.52 4.00 22.51
CA TRP A 259 1.66 2.56 22.73
C TRP A 259 2.57 2.33 23.93
N ARG A 260 2.24 1.38 24.79
CA ARG A 260 3.09 0.97 25.91
C ARG A 260 3.45 -0.50 25.78
N GLY A 261 4.75 -0.81 25.95
CA GLY A 261 5.25 -2.15 25.75
C GLY A 261 6.73 -2.29 26.10
N ILE A 262 7.38 -3.24 25.44
CA ILE A 262 8.82 -3.55 25.61
C ILE A 262 9.52 -3.18 24.29
N PRO A 263 10.61 -2.40 24.30
CA PRO A 263 11.46 -2.24 23.12
C PRO A 263 11.96 -3.59 22.65
N LEU A 264 11.90 -3.87 21.35
CA LEU A 264 12.38 -5.14 20.82
C LEU A 264 13.86 -5.37 21.14
N THR A 265 14.66 -4.29 21.13
CA THR A 265 16.09 -4.33 21.49
C THR A 265 16.36 -4.85 22.90
N GLU A 266 15.46 -4.58 23.87
CA GLU A 266 15.58 -5.12 25.23
C GLU A 266 15.45 -6.64 25.22
N LEU A 267 14.47 -7.18 24.49
CA LEU A 267 14.28 -8.63 24.38
C LEU A 267 15.45 -9.30 23.67
N LEU A 268 15.96 -8.67 22.59
CA LEU A 268 17.11 -9.17 21.85
C LEU A 268 18.39 -9.15 22.68
N ALA A 269 18.63 -8.09 23.46
CA ALA A 269 19.77 -7.99 24.36
C ALA A 269 19.73 -9.10 25.44
N ARG A 270 18.56 -9.40 26.00
CA ARG A 270 18.37 -10.48 26.96
C ARG A 270 18.56 -11.86 26.35
N ALA A 271 18.12 -12.03 25.10
CA ALA A 271 18.32 -13.28 24.36
C ALA A 271 19.78 -13.48 23.92
N GLN A 272 20.63 -12.44 23.97
CA GLN A 272 22.04 -12.46 23.59
C GLN A 272 22.21 -12.94 22.14
N LEU A 273 22.08 -12.01 21.20
CA LEU A 273 22.23 -12.30 19.77
C LEU A 273 23.57 -12.99 19.47
N ARG A 274 23.55 -13.97 18.61
CA ARG A 274 24.78 -14.55 18.08
C ARG A 274 25.39 -13.65 17.01
N PRO A 275 26.70 -13.73 16.76
CA PRO A 275 27.37 -12.86 15.77
C PRO A 275 26.84 -12.98 14.35
N GLU A 276 26.27 -14.13 13.98
CA GLU A 276 25.67 -14.40 12.68
C GLU A 276 24.27 -13.81 12.49
N ALA A 277 23.65 -13.26 13.53
CA ALA A 277 22.32 -12.69 13.45
C ALA A 277 22.25 -11.49 12.48
N ILE A 278 21.35 -11.54 11.50
CA ILE A 278 21.17 -10.50 10.47
C ILE A 278 19.82 -9.80 10.56
N GLY A 279 18.85 -10.38 11.26
CA GLY A 279 17.50 -9.85 11.35
C GLY A 279 16.60 -10.62 12.29
N VAL A 280 15.32 -10.23 12.29
CA VAL A 280 14.26 -10.88 13.06
C VAL A 280 13.04 -11.12 12.19
N ILE A 281 12.32 -12.20 12.45
CA ILE A 281 10.99 -12.46 11.94
C ILE A 281 10.02 -12.39 13.12
N LEU A 282 9.09 -11.45 13.09
CA LEU A 282 8.00 -11.38 14.05
C LEU A 282 6.88 -12.30 13.57
N ARG A 283 6.41 -13.21 14.43
CA ARG A 283 5.36 -14.18 14.12
C ARG A 283 4.14 -13.94 15.00
N GLY A 284 2.98 -13.90 14.35
CA GLY A 284 1.67 -13.91 15.00
C GLY A 284 0.96 -15.24 14.80
N THR A 285 -0.30 -15.31 15.24
CA THR A 285 -1.17 -16.45 14.91
C THR A 285 -1.48 -16.50 13.41
N ALA A 286 -1.97 -17.67 12.92
CA ALA A 286 -2.36 -17.90 11.52
C ALA A 286 -1.23 -17.64 10.51
N GLU A 287 0.00 -18.05 10.86
CA GLU A 287 1.21 -17.95 10.01
C GLU A 287 1.56 -16.53 9.53
N TYR A 288 0.97 -15.52 10.16
CA TYR A 288 1.27 -14.13 9.81
C TYR A 288 2.65 -13.74 10.31
N THR A 289 3.53 -13.36 9.38
CA THR A 289 4.92 -13.03 9.68
C THR A 289 5.35 -11.72 9.04
N ALA A 290 6.31 -11.03 9.67
CA ALA A 290 6.96 -9.85 9.12
C ALA A 290 8.47 -9.87 9.41
N PRO A 291 9.33 -9.85 8.37
CA PRO A 291 10.77 -9.81 8.54
C PRO A 291 11.29 -8.36 8.67
N PHE A 292 12.33 -8.20 9.49
CA PHE A 292 13.02 -6.92 9.71
C PHE A 292 14.53 -7.16 9.84
N THR A 293 15.33 -6.20 9.37
CA THR A 293 16.76 -6.16 9.66
C THR A 293 16.99 -5.75 11.12
N LEU A 294 18.17 -6.01 11.68
CA LEU A 294 18.51 -5.57 13.05
C LEU A 294 18.36 -4.06 13.22
N ASN A 295 18.78 -3.25 12.25
CA ASN A 295 18.60 -1.79 12.29
C ASN A 295 17.10 -1.39 12.35
N GLN A 296 16.23 -2.13 11.67
CA GLN A 296 14.78 -1.87 11.74
C GLN A 296 14.18 -2.34 13.07
N ALA A 297 14.77 -3.33 13.71
CA ALA A 297 14.34 -3.81 15.01
C ALA A 297 14.53 -2.77 16.13
N GLU A 298 15.45 -1.81 15.95
CA GLU A 298 15.74 -0.75 16.93
C GLU A 298 14.54 0.18 17.21
N GLU A 299 13.67 0.38 16.23
CA GLU A 299 12.49 1.24 16.36
C GLU A 299 11.21 0.49 16.76
N ILE A 300 11.27 -0.84 16.87
CA ILE A 300 10.09 -1.67 17.13
C ILE A 300 9.80 -1.72 18.62
N LEU A 301 8.54 -1.42 18.98
CA LEU A 301 7.99 -1.68 20.30
C LEU A 301 7.03 -2.88 20.21
N VAL A 302 7.18 -3.88 21.09
CA VAL A 302 6.15 -4.92 21.25
C VAL A 302 5.19 -4.48 22.33
N ALA A 303 3.99 -4.09 21.93
CA ALA A 303 3.04 -3.38 22.77
C ALA A 303 1.97 -4.29 23.37
N THR A 304 1.64 -4.02 24.61
CA THR A 304 0.54 -4.63 25.39
C THR A 304 -0.63 -3.66 25.60
N HIS A 305 -0.37 -2.34 25.45
CA HIS A 305 -1.37 -1.30 25.68
C HIS A 305 -1.39 -0.30 24.53
N VAL A 306 -2.53 0.35 24.38
CA VAL A 306 -2.78 1.48 23.49
C VAL A 306 -3.47 2.60 24.27
N THR A 307 -2.88 3.80 24.30
CA THR A 307 -3.40 4.99 24.99
C THR A 307 -3.91 4.67 26.41
N GLY A 308 -3.08 3.96 27.20
CA GLY A 308 -3.35 3.56 28.58
C GLY A 308 -4.21 2.31 28.77
N GLU A 309 -4.92 1.84 27.73
CA GLU A 309 -5.77 0.65 27.80
C GLU A 309 -5.00 -0.61 27.40
N VAL A 310 -5.27 -1.74 28.08
CA VAL A 310 -4.81 -3.05 27.61
C VAL A 310 -5.41 -3.30 26.23
N LEU A 311 -4.61 -3.81 25.30
CA LEU A 311 -5.09 -4.16 23.97
C LEU A 311 -6.29 -5.09 24.02
N ASN A 312 -7.32 -4.84 23.23
CA ASN A 312 -8.36 -5.83 23.02
C ASN A 312 -7.97 -6.82 21.94
N HIS A 313 -8.75 -7.89 21.76
CA HIS A 313 -8.46 -8.96 20.82
C HIS A 313 -8.29 -8.44 19.39
N SER A 314 -9.18 -7.58 18.89
CA SER A 314 -9.12 -7.08 17.51
C SER A 314 -7.91 -6.18 17.25
N HIS A 315 -7.35 -5.56 18.28
CA HIS A 315 -6.14 -4.74 18.22
C HIS A 315 -4.84 -5.52 18.43
N GLY A 316 -4.94 -6.84 18.67
CA GLY A 316 -3.77 -7.73 18.71
C GLY A 316 -3.40 -8.24 20.12
N PHE A 317 -4.34 -8.20 21.11
CA PHE A 317 -4.12 -8.84 22.41
C PHE A 317 -3.63 -10.30 22.24
N PRO A 318 -2.67 -10.79 23.02
CA PRO A 318 -1.99 -10.16 24.18
C PRO A 318 -0.84 -9.21 23.79
N LEU A 319 -0.28 -9.31 22.58
CA LEU A 319 0.90 -8.58 22.15
C LEU A 319 0.85 -8.25 20.66
N ARG A 320 1.27 -7.04 20.31
CA ARG A 320 1.42 -6.62 18.91
C ARG A 320 2.72 -5.87 18.65
N ALA A 321 3.20 -5.91 17.42
CA ALA A 321 4.29 -5.05 16.98
C ALA A 321 3.77 -3.64 16.65
N VAL A 322 4.54 -2.63 17.05
CA VAL A 322 4.43 -1.23 16.67
C VAL A 322 5.69 -0.89 15.88
N VAL A 323 5.52 -0.58 14.59
CA VAL A 323 6.63 -0.41 13.63
C VAL A 323 6.48 0.91 12.88
N PRO A 324 6.96 2.05 13.42
CA PRO A 324 6.71 3.38 12.87
C PRO A 324 7.14 3.58 11.41
N SER A 325 8.21 2.91 10.97
CA SER A 325 8.74 2.97 9.59
C SER A 325 7.94 2.17 8.57
N ARG A 326 6.91 1.43 8.99
CA ARG A 326 6.13 0.54 8.12
C ARG A 326 4.66 0.87 8.13
N ARG A 327 3.98 0.53 7.03
CA ARG A 327 2.50 0.55 6.97
C ARG A 327 1.91 -0.53 7.88
N GLY A 328 0.65 -0.34 8.27
CA GLY A 328 -0.07 -1.23 9.20
C GLY A 328 -0.04 -2.72 8.85
N TRP A 329 0.21 -3.05 7.58
CA TRP A 329 0.44 -4.42 7.13
C TRP A 329 1.58 -5.14 7.88
N HIS A 330 2.62 -4.43 8.31
CA HIS A 330 3.78 -5.00 9.01
C HIS A 330 3.68 -4.92 10.54
N TRP A 331 2.58 -4.38 11.07
CA TRP A 331 2.33 -4.28 12.49
C TRP A 331 1.67 -5.58 12.98
N VAL A 332 2.48 -6.63 13.14
CA VAL A 332 2.02 -7.98 13.50
C VAL A 332 1.17 -7.96 14.75
N LYS A 333 -0.04 -8.54 14.68
CA LYS A 333 -0.97 -8.72 15.78
C LYS A 333 -0.90 -10.16 16.32
N TRP A 334 -1.36 -10.36 17.56
CA TRP A 334 -1.38 -11.67 18.22
C TRP A 334 -0.02 -12.38 18.18
N MET A 335 1.01 -11.61 18.51
CA MET A 335 2.39 -12.12 18.47
C MET A 335 2.59 -13.28 19.44
N THR A 336 3.31 -14.29 18.99
CA THR A 336 3.70 -15.46 19.79
C THR A 336 5.19 -15.74 19.75
N GLU A 337 5.90 -15.24 18.72
CA GLU A 337 7.32 -15.53 18.55
C GLU A 337 8.08 -14.38 17.91
N ILE A 338 9.32 -14.21 18.32
CA ILE A 338 10.37 -13.40 17.72
C ILE A 338 11.49 -14.37 17.34
N GLU A 339 11.62 -14.69 16.06
CA GLU A 339 12.69 -15.55 15.54
C GLU A 339 13.86 -14.70 15.05
N VAL A 340 15.04 -14.89 15.63
CA VAL A 340 16.28 -14.24 15.16
C VAL A 340 16.90 -15.09 14.05
N ILE A 341 17.17 -14.44 12.88
CA ILE A 341 17.73 -15.09 11.70
C ILE A 341 19.12 -14.60 11.37
#